data_54457c4ba2cad877da3b6194e565f4d7
#
_entry.id   54457c4ba2cad877da3b6194e565f4d7
#
_cell.length_a   1.000
_cell.length_b   1.000
_cell.length_c   1.000
_cell.angle_alpha   90.00
_cell.angle_beta   90.00
_cell.angle_gamma   90.00
#
_symmetry.space_group_name_H-M   'P 1'
#
loop_
_entity.id
_entity.type
_entity.pdbx_description
1 polymer ?
#
loop_
_entity_poly.entity_id
_entity_poly.type
_entity_poly.pdbx_seq_one_letter_code
_entity_poly.pdbx_strand_id
1 'polypeptide(L)'
;MISAKDGITKYFLRVYAAELRRSESRQAWGAFGEAVFQTVFFVFMPMVGVCVTVLYLLLESSEANSHLLMEYRLQVIACIATVPLLLSFVLVKALVWSYKGSRENVWGYDTNRDRVMSHLQFWTALVVSLALPWIAAACVHLAR
;
A
#
# COMPACT_ATOMS: atom_id res chain seq x y z
N MET A 1 -8.07 -16.68 -10.60
CA MET A 1 -7.40 -15.35 -10.44
C MET A 1 -7.91 -14.73 -9.16
N ILE A 2 -7.04 -14.53 -8.15
CA ILE A 2 -7.43 -13.83 -6.92
C ILE A 2 -7.56 -12.36 -7.29
N SER A 3 -8.72 -11.77 -7.09
CA SER A 3 -8.95 -10.34 -7.33
C SER A 3 -8.08 -9.52 -6.36
N ALA A 4 -7.53 -8.40 -6.81
CA ALA A 4 -6.79 -7.47 -5.94
C ALA A 4 -7.64 -7.03 -4.73
N LYS A 5 -8.96 -6.89 -4.92
CA LYS A 5 -9.94 -6.65 -3.86
C LYS A 5 -9.87 -7.73 -2.78
N ASP A 6 -9.85 -9.01 -3.18
CA ASP A 6 -9.80 -10.13 -2.25
C ASP A 6 -8.47 -10.17 -1.49
N GLY A 7 -7.37 -9.80 -2.16
CA GLY A 7 -6.05 -9.70 -1.54
C GLY A 7 -6.00 -8.65 -0.43
N ILE A 8 -6.50 -7.43 -0.70
CA ILE A 8 -6.55 -6.32 0.26
C ILE A 8 -7.47 -6.68 1.44
N THR A 9 -8.65 -7.23 1.16
CA THR A 9 -9.60 -7.62 2.19
C THR A 9 -9.03 -8.72 3.11
N LYS A 10 -8.38 -9.73 2.54
CA LYS A 10 -7.72 -10.79 3.33
C LYS A 10 -6.57 -10.25 4.17
N TYR A 11 -5.76 -9.35 3.63
CA TYR A 11 -4.70 -8.70 4.38
C TYR A 11 -5.28 -7.93 5.57
N PHE A 12 -6.30 -7.09 5.32
CA PHE A 12 -6.99 -6.35 6.38
C PHE A 12 -7.53 -7.28 7.48
N LEU A 13 -8.24 -8.36 7.13
CA LEU A 13 -8.83 -9.28 8.10
C LEU A 13 -7.76 -9.95 8.97
N ARG A 14 -6.60 -10.31 8.41
CA ARG A 14 -5.47 -10.85 9.16
C ARG A 14 -4.88 -9.86 10.15
N VAL A 15 -4.67 -8.63 9.70
CA VAL A 15 -4.16 -7.55 10.56
C VAL A 15 -5.17 -7.22 11.66
N TYR A 16 -6.45 -7.11 11.30
CA TYR A 16 -7.52 -6.81 12.26
C TYR A 16 -7.65 -7.92 13.32
N ALA A 17 -7.56 -9.20 12.93
CA ALA A 17 -7.54 -10.32 13.86
C ALA A 17 -6.37 -10.22 14.85
N ALA A 18 -5.18 -9.90 14.34
CA ALA A 18 -3.98 -9.75 15.17
C ALA A 18 -4.12 -8.58 16.17
N GLU A 19 -4.67 -7.44 15.73
CA GLU A 19 -4.88 -6.27 16.59
C GLU A 19 -5.99 -6.48 17.62
N LEU A 20 -7.05 -7.19 17.27
CA LEU A 20 -8.10 -7.58 18.24
C LEU A 20 -7.55 -8.43 19.37
N ARG A 21 -6.64 -9.38 19.10
CA ARG A 21 -5.97 -10.16 20.15
C ARG A 21 -5.08 -9.32 21.05
N ARG A 22 -4.30 -8.40 20.42
CA ARG A 22 -3.41 -7.51 21.17
C ARG A 22 -4.17 -6.58 22.09
N SER A 23 -5.42 -6.30 21.73
CA SER A 23 -6.29 -5.36 22.43
C SER A 23 -7.32 -6.01 23.34
N GLU A 24 -7.04 -7.19 23.93
CA GLU A 24 -7.97 -7.84 24.89
C GLU A 24 -8.47 -6.89 25.99
N SER A 25 -7.75 -5.79 26.21
CA SER A 25 -8.14 -4.69 27.11
C SER A 25 -8.56 -3.39 26.40
N ARG A 26 -8.41 -3.27 25.06
CA ARG A 26 -8.75 -2.07 24.29
C ARG A 26 -10.00 -2.28 23.46
N GLN A 27 -10.80 -1.22 23.33
CA GLN A 27 -12.04 -1.24 22.55
C GLN A 27 -11.77 -1.68 21.10
N ALA A 28 -12.64 -2.53 20.54
CA ALA A 28 -12.56 -3.04 19.16
C ALA A 28 -12.39 -1.96 18.08
N TRP A 29 -12.74 -0.71 18.39
CA TRP A 29 -12.55 0.46 17.55
C TRP A 29 -11.09 0.85 17.35
N GLY A 30 -10.25 0.74 18.37
CA GLY A 30 -8.81 1.00 18.24
C GLY A 30 -8.15 -0.01 17.33
N ALA A 31 -8.46 -1.29 17.51
CA ALA A 31 -7.94 -2.37 16.66
C ALA A 31 -8.36 -2.21 15.19
N PHE A 32 -9.61 -1.79 14.94
CA PHE A 32 -10.09 -1.50 13.59
C PHE A 32 -9.32 -0.35 12.94
N GLY A 33 -9.12 0.75 13.67
CA GLY A 33 -8.38 1.92 13.19
C GLY A 33 -6.93 1.57 12.82
N GLU A 34 -6.24 0.82 13.68
CA GLU A 34 -4.87 0.35 13.42
C GLU A 34 -4.79 -0.57 12.20
N ALA A 35 -5.75 -1.51 12.06
CA ALA A 35 -5.81 -2.40 10.90
C ALA A 35 -6.08 -1.63 9.60
N VAL A 36 -6.95 -0.64 9.62
CA VAL A 36 -7.19 0.26 8.47
C VAL A 36 -5.90 0.99 8.11
N PHE A 37 -5.22 1.58 9.08
CA PHE A 37 -3.98 2.32 8.86
C PHE A 37 -2.89 1.44 8.23
N GLN A 38 -2.64 0.26 8.78
CA GLN A 38 -1.66 -0.69 8.22
C GLN A 38 -2.04 -1.14 6.81
N THR A 39 -3.34 -1.34 6.54
CA THR A 39 -3.83 -1.73 5.22
C THR A 39 -3.71 -0.58 4.20
N VAL A 40 -3.93 0.66 4.64
CA VAL A 40 -3.68 1.85 3.81
C VAL A 40 -2.21 1.92 3.40
N PHE A 41 -1.29 1.70 4.33
CA PHE A 41 0.15 1.67 4.01
C PHE A 41 0.52 0.53 3.07
N PHE A 42 -0.06 -0.65 3.25
CA PHE A 42 0.14 -1.79 2.37
C PHE A 42 -0.27 -1.51 0.91
N VAL A 43 -1.34 -0.74 0.70
CA VAL A 43 -1.81 -0.32 -0.63
C VAL A 43 -1.02 0.89 -1.16
N PHE A 44 -0.69 1.84 -0.28
CA PHE A 44 0.01 3.08 -0.59
C PHE A 44 1.42 2.83 -1.16
N MET A 45 2.20 1.93 -0.55
CA MET A 45 3.59 1.69 -0.96
C MET A 45 3.73 1.28 -2.44
N PRO A 46 2.99 0.28 -2.97
CA PRO A 46 3.03 -0.05 -4.39
C PRO A 46 2.60 1.11 -5.30
N MET A 47 1.61 1.90 -4.89
CA MET A 47 1.16 3.05 -5.68
C MET A 47 2.25 4.12 -5.80
N VAL A 48 2.96 4.41 -4.71
CA VAL A 48 4.12 5.32 -4.74
C VAL A 48 5.22 4.77 -5.64
N GLY A 49 5.54 3.48 -5.52
CA GLY A 49 6.54 2.83 -6.38
C GLY A 49 6.22 2.99 -7.86
N VAL A 50 4.96 2.79 -8.25
CA VAL A 50 4.49 3.00 -9.63
C VAL A 50 4.60 4.47 -10.02
N CYS A 51 4.15 5.42 -9.19
CA CYS A 51 4.24 6.86 -9.47
C CYS A 51 5.69 7.30 -9.69
N VAL A 52 6.61 6.87 -8.83
CA VAL A 52 8.04 7.18 -8.96
C VAL A 52 8.63 6.59 -10.24
N THR A 53 8.25 5.35 -10.59
CA THR A 53 8.69 4.70 -11.83
C THR A 53 8.20 5.46 -13.06
N VAL A 54 6.92 5.83 -13.10
CA VAL A 54 6.35 6.62 -14.21
C VAL A 54 7.04 7.98 -14.32
N LEU A 55 7.27 8.66 -13.18
CA LEU A 55 8.01 9.92 -13.18
C LEU A 55 9.42 9.78 -13.75
N TYR A 56 10.13 8.72 -13.33
CA TYR A 56 11.47 8.43 -13.86
C TYR A 56 11.44 8.23 -15.39
N LEU A 57 10.51 7.45 -15.92
CA LEU A 57 10.37 7.22 -17.36
C LEU A 57 10.00 8.49 -18.12
N LEU A 58 9.19 9.38 -17.55
CA LEU A 58 8.85 10.67 -18.13
C LEU A 58 10.07 11.60 -18.19
N LEU A 59 10.93 11.61 -17.17
CA LEU A 59 12.16 12.38 -17.13
C LEU A 59 13.14 11.93 -18.24
N GLU A 60 13.26 10.62 -18.43
CA GLU A 60 14.14 10.05 -19.45
C GLU A 60 13.61 10.23 -20.88
N SER A 61 12.31 10.48 -21.07
CA SER A 61 11.70 10.55 -22.39
C SER A 61 11.94 11.87 -23.13
N SER A 62 12.23 12.97 -22.44
CA SER A 62 12.38 14.29 -23.05
C SER A 62 13.09 15.29 -22.14
N GLU A 63 14.05 16.07 -22.69
CA GLU A 63 14.72 17.16 -21.99
C GLU A 63 13.73 18.26 -21.54
N ALA A 64 12.69 18.54 -22.34
CA ALA A 64 11.65 19.49 -21.99
C ALA A 64 10.88 19.06 -20.72
N ASN A 65 10.60 17.77 -20.56
CA ASN A 65 9.97 17.22 -19.36
C ASN A 65 10.86 17.37 -18.13
N SER A 66 12.18 17.22 -18.28
CA SER A 66 13.13 17.38 -17.18
C SER A 66 13.15 18.81 -16.65
N HIS A 67 13.09 19.81 -17.52
CA HIS A 67 13.01 21.23 -17.15
C HIS A 67 11.73 21.56 -16.39
N LEU A 68 10.58 21.15 -16.91
CA LEU A 68 9.29 21.35 -16.24
C LEU A 68 9.24 20.68 -14.86
N LEU A 69 9.75 19.46 -14.73
CA LEU A 69 9.76 18.74 -13.47
C LEU A 69 10.70 19.35 -12.44
N MET A 70 11.83 19.94 -12.88
CA MET A 70 12.73 20.67 -12.00
C MET A 70 12.09 21.97 -11.48
N GLU A 71 11.36 22.68 -12.34
CA GLU A 71 10.64 23.91 -11.97
C GLU A 71 9.54 23.62 -10.94
N TYR A 72 8.77 22.54 -11.13
CA TYR A 72 7.64 22.17 -10.26
C TYR A 72 7.97 21.03 -9.29
N ARG A 73 9.24 20.80 -8.97
CA ARG A 73 9.69 19.64 -8.17
C ARG A 73 8.96 19.45 -6.85
N LEU A 74 8.69 20.53 -6.13
CA LEU A 74 7.99 20.44 -4.82
C LEU A 74 6.54 20.02 -4.98
N GLN A 75 5.85 20.56 -5.99
CA GLN A 75 4.46 20.18 -6.29
C GLN A 75 4.37 18.72 -6.74
N VAL A 76 5.32 18.27 -7.58
CA VAL A 76 5.38 16.88 -8.04
C VAL A 76 5.61 15.92 -6.86
N ILE A 77 6.57 16.22 -5.98
CA ILE A 77 6.82 15.40 -4.78
C ILE A 77 5.58 15.38 -3.88
N ALA A 78 4.94 16.53 -3.66
CA ALA A 78 3.72 16.62 -2.87
C ALA A 78 2.58 15.78 -3.49
N CYS A 79 2.40 15.83 -4.81
CA CYS A 79 1.41 15.02 -5.51
C CYS A 79 1.68 13.52 -5.41
N ILE A 80 2.95 13.08 -5.57
CA ILE A 80 3.35 11.67 -5.44
C ILE A 80 3.11 11.14 -4.03
N ALA A 81 3.21 11.98 -3.02
CA ALA A 81 2.94 11.59 -1.64
C ALA A 81 1.44 11.61 -1.30
N THR A 82 0.74 12.68 -1.67
CA THR A 82 -0.64 12.93 -1.21
C THR A 82 -1.68 12.17 -2.02
N VAL A 83 -1.56 12.11 -3.35
CA VAL A 83 -2.57 11.48 -4.20
C VAL A 83 -2.66 9.98 -3.95
N PRO A 84 -1.57 9.18 -3.95
CA PRO A 84 -1.63 7.76 -3.60
C PRO A 84 -2.14 7.52 -2.18
N LEU A 85 -1.79 8.38 -1.22
CA LEU A 85 -2.25 8.26 0.16
C LEU A 85 -3.78 8.41 0.25
N LEU A 86 -4.33 9.46 -0.35
CA LEU A 86 -5.77 9.70 -0.36
C LEU A 86 -6.52 8.58 -1.09
N LEU A 87 -6.04 8.16 -2.26
CA LEU A 87 -6.64 7.05 -3.01
C LEU A 87 -6.61 5.74 -2.22
N SER A 88 -5.48 5.42 -1.58
CA SER A 88 -5.36 4.23 -0.75
C SER A 88 -6.32 4.26 0.43
N PHE A 89 -6.46 5.43 1.09
CA PHE A 89 -7.38 5.60 2.20
C PHE A 89 -8.84 5.41 1.76
N VAL A 90 -9.26 6.04 0.67
CA VAL A 90 -10.61 5.93 0.12
C VAL A 90 -10.91 4.48 -0.28
N LEU A 91 -9.97 3.84 -1.00
CA LEU A 91 -10.11 2.46 -1.45
C LEU A 91 -10.25 1.49 -0.27
N VAL A 92 -9.34 1.57 0.69
CA VAL A 92 -9.35 0.69 1.86
C VAL A 92 -10.61 0.93 2.67
N LYS A 93 -10.99 2.18 2.93
CA LYS A 93 -12.22 2.51 3.65
C LYS A 93 -13.45 1.93 2.97
N ALA A 94 -13.56 2.05 1.65
CA ALA A 94 -14.67 1.49 0.88
C ALA A 94 -14.75 -0.05 0.96
N LEU A 95 -13.58 -0.73 0.97
CA LEU A 95 -13.51 -2.19 1.01
C LEU A 95 -13.77 -2.78 2.40
N VAL A 96 -13.33 -2.09 3.47
CA VAL A 96 -13.31 -2.70 4.81
C VAL A 96 -14.33 -2.12 5.78
N TRP A 97 -15.06 -1.06 5.39
CA TRP A 97 -16.01 -0.40 6.27
C TRP A 97 -17.13 -1.33 6.78
N SER A 98 -17.53 -2.31 5.97
CA SER A 98 -18.53 -3.31 6.33
C SER A 98 -18.08 -4.24 7.48
N TYR A 99 -16.78 -4.34 7.73
CA TYR A 99 -16.21 -5.19 8.80
C TYR A 99 -16.07 -4.45 10.14
N LYS A 100 -16.44 -3.17 10.19
CA LYS A 100 -16.32 -2.34 11.39
C LYS A 100 -17.16 -2.93 12.53
N GLY A 101 -16.51 -3.31 13.62
CA GLY A 101 -17.17 -3.88 14.82
C GLY A 101 -17.58 -5.35 14.69
N SER A 102 -17.42 -5.99 13.53
CA SER A 102 -17.73 -7.40 13.35
C SER A 102 -16.56 -8.26 13.86
N ARG A 103 -16.79 -8.96 14.97
CA ARG A 103 -15.84 -9.97 15.48
C ARG A 103 -15.98 -11.31 14.76
N GLU A 104 -17.19 -11.68 14.37
CA GLU A 104 -17.49 -13.00 13.79
C GLU A 104 -16.76 -13.29 12.49
N ASN A 105 -16.62 -12.29 11.62
CA ASN A 105 -15.94 -12.44 10.32
C ASN A 105 -14.41 -12.54 10.42
N VAL A 106 -13.85 -12.34 11.61
CA VAL A 106 -12.39 -12.25 11.82
C VAL A 106 -11.82 -13.55 12.41
N TRP A 107 -12.64 -14.37 13.05
CA TRP A 107 -12.20 -15.59 13.76
C TRP A 107 -11.46 -16.62 12.88
N GLY A 108 -11.78 -16.67 11.59
CA GLY A 108 -11.12 -17.58 10.64
C GLY A 108 -9.70 -17.17 10.23
N TYR A 109 -9.24 -15.96 10.62
CA TYR A 109 -7.95 -15.39 10.20
C TYR A 109 -6.93 -15.27 11.34
N ASP A 110 -7.17 -15.93 12.45
CA ASP A 110 -6.37 -15.74 13.65
C ASP A 110 -5.38 -16.90 13.92
N THR A 111 -4.69 -17.33 12.91
CA THR A 111 -3.62 -18.35 13.03
C THR A 111 -2.25 -17.70 13.06
N ASN A 112 -1.24 -18.41 13.65
CA ASN A 112 0.17 -17.97 13.55
C ASN A 112 0.62 -17.86 12.09
N ARG A 113 0.07 -18.70 11.21
CA ARG A 113 0.32 -18.65 9.77
C ARG A 113 -0.16 -17.33 9.17
N ASP A 114 -1.35 -16.85 9.57
CA ASP A 114 -1.90 -15.59 9.05
C ASP A 114 -1.08 -14.38 9.45
N ARG A 115 -0.50 -14.37 10.67
CA ARG A 115 0.44 -13.32 11.11
C ARG A 115 1.69 -13.31 10.26
N VAL A 116 2.33 -14.45 10.09
CA VAL A 116 3.54 -14.56 9.25
C VAL A 116 3.23 -14.14 7.83
N MET A 117 2.08 -14.55 7.28
CA MET A 117 1.67 -14.17 5.93
C MET A 117 1.40 -12.67 5.79
N SER A 118 0.79 -12.00 6.77
CA SER A 118 0.56 -10.56 6.71
C SER A 118 1.89 -9.77 6.75
N HIS A 119 2.83 -10.17 7.61
CA HIS A 119 4.16 -9.58 7.62
C HIS A 119 4.90 -9.81 6.32
N LEU A 120 4.89 -11.03 5.80
CA LEU A 120 5.53 -11.36 4.53
C LEU A 120 4.94 -10.54 3.38
N GLN A 121 3.62 -10.42 3.30
CA GLN A 121 2.94 -9.61 2.29
C GLN A 121 3.34 -8.14 2.37
N PHE A 122 3.41 -7.58 3.58
CA PHE A 122 3.82 -6.20 3.79
C PHE A 122 5.25 -5.96 3.30
N TRP A 123 6.20 -6.80 3.73
CA TRP A 123 7.60 -6.69 3.32
C TRP A 123 7.78 -6.91 1.83
N THR A 124 7.06 -7.87 1.24
CA THR A 124 7.09 -8.08 -0.21
C THR A 124 6.60 -6.86 -0.96
N ALA A 125 5.48 -6.25 -0.54
CA ALA A 125 4.98 -5.03 -1.15
C ALA A 125 5.98 -3.87 -1.05
N LEU A 126 6.64 -3.72 0.11
CA LEU A 126 7.67 -2.71 0.32
C LEU A 126 8.88 -2.92 -0.60
N VAL A 127 9.43 -4.14 -0.63
CA VAL A 127 10.59 -4.49 -1.45
C VAL A 127 10.29 -4.29 -2.93
N VAL A 128 9.15 -4.76 -3.41
CA VAL A 128 8.72 -4.57 -4.81
C VAL A 128 8.59 -3.09 -5.13
N SER A 129 7.98 -2.29 -4.25
CA SER A 129 7.80 -0.85 -4.45
C SER A 129 9.13 -0.10 -4.58
N LEU A 130 10.12 -0.47 -3.78
CA LEU A 130 11.46 0.09 -3.82
C LEU A 130 12.27 -0.40 -5.04
N ALA A 131 12.06 -1.64 -5.48
CA ALA A 131 12.78 -2.22 -6.59
C ALA A 131 12.27 -1.73 -7.96
N LEU A 132 10.98 -1.39 -8.09
CA LEU A 132 10.38 -0.98 -9.37
C LEU A 132 11.14 0.15 -10.09
N PRO A 133 11.50 1.29 -9.45
CA PRO A 133 12.24 2.36 -10.11
C PRO A 133 13.63 1.91 -10.58
N TRP A 134 14.31 1.07 -9.81
CA TRP A 134 15.63 0.54 -10.16
C TRP A 134 15.58 -0.43 -11.31
N ILE A 135 14.57 -1.28 -11.38
CA ILE A 135 14.34 -2.19 -12.50
C ILE A 135 14.06 -1.38 -13.77
N ALA A 136 13.22 -0.35 -13.69
CA ALA A 136 12.94 0.53 -14.81
C ALA A 136 14.20 1.23 -15.31
N ALA A 137 15.03 1.77 -14.39
CA ALA A 137 16.30 2.39 -14.72
C ALA A 137 17.24 1.41 -15.44
N ALA A 138 17.39 0.19 -14.91
CA ALA A 138 18.22 -0.83 -15.53
C ALA A 138 17.73 -1.19 -16.95
N CYS A 139 16.41 -1.34 -17.14
CA CYS A 139 15.84 -1.62 -18.47
C CYS A 139 16.11 -0.51 -19.48
N VAL A 140 16.00 0.77 -19.06
CA VAL A 140 16.30 1.92 -19.93
C VAL A 140 17.78 1.96 -20.31
N HIS A 141 18.68 1.71 -19.36
CA HIS A 141 20.12 1.70 -19.64
C HIS A 141 20.57 0.53 -20.53
N LEU A 142 19.92 -0.63 -20.43
CA LEU A 142 20.21 -1.79 -21.27
C LEU A 142 19.67 -1.65 -22.71
N ALA A 143 18.66 -0.80 -22.90
CA ALA A 143 18.03 -0.57 -24.20
C ALA A 143 18.76 0.53 -25.05
N ARG A 144 19.70 1.25 -24.44
CA ARG A 144 20.58 2.24 -25.09
C ARG A 144 21.90 1.63 -25.50
#